data_0800df682671a7bfef58d21b296ec0e3
#
_entry.id   0800df682671a7bfef58d21b296ec0e3
#
_cell.length_a   1.000
_cell.length_b   1.000
_cell.length_c   1.000
_cell.angle_alpha   90.00
_cell.angle_beta   90.00
_cell.angle_gamma   90.00
#
_symmetry.space_group_name_H-M   'P 1'
#
loop_
_entity.id
_entity.type
_entity.pdbx_description
1 polymer ?
#
loop_
_entity_poly.entity_id
_entity_poly.type
_entity_poly.pdbx_seq_one_letter_code
_entity_poly.pdbx_strand_id
1 'polypeptide(L)'
;MDYRNLALGDAYEFYSEEEVILSIAKVGVSHHDYILQRLGKGETFTIPYARYGAAVGADINMYMIGREDWSALTNAIARAFSVKIQQEVYAQLLSAANSIPASIRSGFVGTGVLGSATKDAFDAIISNVETANESTVVILGTKTALKKLNALSDVNWRAESLKEDVSHSGRIGDYEGTTLMEIPQRFTSKTDLTPLIDNTKLWILPASQTDKFIKVVDVGETEIDEITEKGEEHGRWDDIMKFEVQRSYGISTILGRYFGQWTLSNG
;
A
#
# COMPACT_ATOMS: atom_id res chain seq x y z
N MET A 1 5.25 -5.42 -0.71
CA MET A 1 4.12 -6.36 -0.60
C MET A 1 4.66 -7.79 -0.68
N ASP A 2 4.21 -8.65 0.21
CA ASP A 2 4.42 -10.09 0.16
C ASP A 2 3.18 -10.73 -0.45
N TYR A 3 3.34 -11.47 -1.54
CA TYR A 3 2.26 -12.06 -2.31
C TYR A 3 2.33 -13.58 -2.24
N ARG A 4 1.26 -14.22 -1.79
CA ARG A 4 1.19 -15.67 -1.60
C ARG A 4 -0.04 -16.23 -2.30
N ASN A 5 0.13 -17.33 -3.04
CA ASN A 5 -0.94 -18.10 -3.65
C ASN A 5 -1.27 -19.30 -2.77
N LEU A 6 -2.55 -19.51 -2.50
CA LEU A 6 -3.08 -20.61 -1.71
C LEU A 6 -4.03 -21.45 -2.53
N ALA A 7 -4.10 -22.75 -2.21
CA ALA A 7 -5.18 -23.60 -2.71
C ALA A 7 -6.50 -23.24 -2.04
N LEU A 8 -7.61 -23.55 -2.71
CA LEU A 8 -8.95 -23.30 -2.17
C LEU A 8 -9.15 -24.13 -0.89
N GLY A 9 -9.47 -23.47 0.21
CA GLY A 9 -9.67 -24.11 1.52
C GLY A 9 -8.47 -24.07 2.46
N ASP A 10 -7.30 -23.63 1.97
CA ASP A 10 -6.13 -23.45 2.82
C ASP A 10 -6.16 -22.09 3.51
N ALA A 11 -5.70 -22.04 4.76
CA ALA A 11 -5.42 -20.81 5.50
C ALA A 11 -3.93 -20.67 5.67
N TYR A 12 -3.37 -19.56 5.22
CA TYR A 12 -1.95 -19.27 5.45
C TYR A 12 -1.78 -18.48 6.75
N GLU A 13 -0.95 -19.00 7.61
CA GLU A 13 -0.53 -18.33 8.83
C GLU A 13 0.76 -17.56 8.58
N PHE A 14 0.70 -16.26 8.77
CA PHE A 14 1.89 -15.40 8.78
C PHE A 14 2.39 -15.33 10.22
N TYR A 15 3.64 -15.68 10.41
CA TYR A 15 4.31 -15.58 11.68
C TYR A 15 5.09 -14.26 11.75
N SER A 16 4.83 -13.47 12.77
CA SER A 16 5.61 -12.27 13.10
C SER A 16 6.45 -12.56 14.33
N GLU A 17 7.76 -12.46 14.19
CA GLU A 17 8.68 -12.59 15.33
C GLU A 17 8.56 -11.35 16.22
N GLU A 18 8.47 -11.58 17.53
CA GLU A 18 8.59 -10.52 18.51
C GLU A 18 10.08 -10.18 18.67
N GLU A 19 10.46 -8.97 18.35
CA GLU A 19 11.84 -8.50 18.49
C GLU A 19 12.09 -8.16 19.98
N VAL A 20 12.69 -9.11 20.70
CA VAL A 20 13.04 -8.93 22.11
C VAL A 20 14.49 -8.46 22.22
N ILE A 21 14.69 -7.28 22.76
CA ILE A 21 16.02 -6.80 23.09
C ILE A 21 16.51 -7.52 24.37
N LEU A 22 17.47 -8.42 24.20
CA LEU A 22 18.09 -9.13 25.33
C LEU A 22 18.99 -8.19 26.13
N SER A 23 18.78 -8.15 27.44
CA SER A 23 19.64 -7.36 28.32
C SER A 23 20.94 -8.10 28.59
N ILE A 24 22.07 -7.43 28.34
CA ILE A 24 23.41 -7.96 28.63
C ILE A 24 23.85 -7.44 30.00
N ALA A 25 24.08 -8.36 30.95
CA ALA A 25 24.58 -8.01 32.28
C ALA A 25 26.10 -8.07 32.30
N LYS A 26 26.74 -7.13 33.02
CA LYS A 26 28.16 -7.16 33.31
C LYS A 26 28.42 -8.21 34.39
N VAL A 27 29.18 -9.25 34.09
CA VAL A 27 29.50 -10.34 35.03
C VAL A 27 30.94 -10.23 35.52
N GLY A 28 31.15 -10.57 36.77
CA GLY A 28 32.48 -10.65 37.35
C GLY A 28 33.23 -11.93 36.95
N VAL A 29 34.55 -11.94 37.08
CA VAL A 29 35.43 -13.03 36.59
C VAL A 29 35.18 -14.36 37.31
N SER A 30 34.57 -14.37 38.49
CA SER A 30 34.42 -15.58 39.32
C SER A 30 32.99 -15.95 39.69
N HIS A 31 31.97 -15.19 39.28
CA HIS A 31 30.57 -15.48 39.55
C HIS A 31 29.71 -15.19 38.34
N HIS A 32 29.07 -16.21 37.82
CA HIS A 32 28.21 -16.10 36.64
C HIS A 32 26.77 -16.35 37.03
N ASP A 33 26.07 -15.26 37.38
CA ASP A 33 24.62 -15.30 37.58
C ASP A 33 23.92 -14.74 36.37
N TYR A 34 23.54 -15.65 35.43
CA TYR A 34 22.83 -15.28 34.24
C TYR A 34 21.33 -15.43 34.43
N ILE A 35 20.60 -14.34 34.25
CA ILE A 35 19.14 -14.40 34.17
C ILE A 35 18.78 -14.97 32.82
N LEU A 36 18.16 -16.14 32.79
CA LEU A 36 17.68 -16.75 31.56
C LEU A 36 16.54 -15.90 30.98
N GLN A 37 16.78 -15.28 29.84
CA GLN A 37 15.78 -14.55 29.08
C GLN A 37 15.25 -15.43 27.97
N ARG A 38 13.95 -15.40 27.74
CA ARG A 38 13.33 -16.15 26.63
C ARG A 38 13.04 -15.19 25.49
N LEU A 39 13.30 -15.63 24.26
CA LEU A 39 12.79 -14.97 23.08
C LEU A 39 11.28 -15.02 23.10
N GLY A 40 10.61 -13.94 22.68
CA GLY A 40 9.17 -13.89 22.53
C GLY A 40 8.66 -15.01 21.62
N LYS A 41 7.40 -15.43 21.82
CA LYS A 41 6.82 -16.49 21.01
C LYS A 41 6.40 -16.03 19.61
N GLY A 42 6.42 -14.71 19.36
CA GLY A 42 5.79 -14.12 18.17
C GLY A 42 4.28 -14.30 18.13
N GLU A 43 3.66 -13.76 17.12
CA GLU A 43 2.22 -13.91 16.90
C GLU A 43 1.96 -14.47 15.50
N THR A 44 0.94 -15.33 15.42
CA THR A 44 0.46 -15.90 14.17
C THR A 44 -0.79 -15.17 13.72
N PHE A 45 -0.77 -14.70 12.48
CA PHE A 45 -1.87 -13.94 11.89
C PHE A 45 -2.44 -14.68 10.69
N THR A 46 -3.76 -14.82 10.65
CA THR A 46 -4.48 -15.34 9.49
C THR A 46 -5.15 -14.19 8.76
N ILE A 47 -4.99 -14.12 7.45
CA ILE A 47 -5.59 -13.07 6.63
C ILE A 47 -6.95 -13.56 6.12
N PRO A 48 -8.05 -12.88 6.49
CA PRO A 48 -9.35 -13.20 5.93
C PRO A 48 -9.37 -12.83 4.44
N TYR A 49 -9.90 -13.70 3.61
CA TYR A 49 -10.09 -13.45 2.20
C TYR A 49 -11.58 -13.35 1.85
N ALA A 50 -11.87 -12.63 0.78
CA ALA A 50 -13.21 -12.51 0.23
C ALA A 50 -13.19 -12.78 -1.28
N ARG A 51 -14.31 -13.23 -1.81
CA ARG A 51 -14.48 -13.45 -3.24
C ARG A 51 -14.98 -12.18 -3.88
N TYR A 52 -14.27 -11.73 -4.91
CA TYR A 52 -14.61 -10.56 -5.71
C TYR A 52 -14.92 -10.99 -7.13
N GLY A 53 -15.98 -10.44 -7.70
CA GLY A 53 -16.37 -10.73 -9.06
C GLY A 53 -16.65 -9.46 -9.85
N ALA A 54 -16.43 -9.54 -11.15
CA ALA A 54 -16.80 -8.52 -12.11
C ALA A 54 -17.44 -9.19 -13.31
N ALA A 55 -18.54 -8.61 -13.79
CA ALA A 55 -19.21 -9.06 -15.00
C ALA A 55 -19.24 -7.91 -16.01
N VAL A 56 -18.99 -8.23 -17.27
CA VAL A 56 -19.12 -7.29 -18.39
C VAL A 56 -19.99 -7.96 -19.44
N GLY A 57 -21.03 -7.26 -19.89
CA GLY A 57 -21.88 -7.67 -20.99
C GLY A 57 -21.50 -6.92 -22.27
N ALA A 58 -21.49 -7.63 -23.38
CA ALA A 58 -21.33 -7.07 -24.72
C ALA A 58 -22.54 -7.46 -25.57
N ASP A 59 -23.01 -6.51 -26.39
CA ASP A 59 -24.03 -6.77 -27.38
C ASP A 59 -23.38 -7.55 -28.55
N ILE A 60 -23.92 -8.74 -28.88
CA ILE A 60 -23.42 -9.59 -29.95
C ILE A 60 -23.35 -8.80 -31.29
N ASN A 61 -24.31 -7.94 -31.54
CA ASN A 61 -24.33 -7.13 -32.78
C ASN A 61 -23.15 -6.16 -32.80
N MET A 62 -22.77 -5.57 -31.67
CA MET A 62 -21.61 -4.66 -31.58
C MET A 62 -20.30 -5.42 -31.77
N TYR A 63 -20.22 -6.64 -31.25
CA TYR A 63 -19.09 -7.55 -31.50
C TYR A 63 -18.98 -7.97 -32.97
N MET A 64 -20.09 -8.37 -33.60
CA MET A 64 -20.14 -8.78 -34.99
C MET A 64 -19.75 -7.66 -35.94
N ILE A 65 -20.05 -6.41 -35.62
CA ILE A 65 -19.68 -5.22 -36.42
C ILE A 65 -18.22 -4.81 -36.13
N GLY A 66 -17.52 -5.46 -35.19
CA GLY A 66 -16.11 -5.16 -34.82
C GLY A 66 -15.93 -3.88 -34.02
N ARG A 67 -17.00 -3.39 -33.37
CA ARG A 67 -16.94 -2.23 -32.45
C ARG A 67 -16.50 -2.59 -31.05
N GLU A 68 -16.72 -3.84 -30.63
CA GLU A 68 -16.28 -4.39 -29.36
C GLU A 68 -15.33 -5.56 -29.61
N ASP A 69 -14.27 -5.63 -28.80
CA ASP A 69 -13.25 -6.66 -28.87
C ASP A 69 -13.10 -7.35 -27.52
N TRP A 70 -13.02 -8.67 -27.51
CA TRP A 70 -12.81 -9.50 -26.33
C TRP A 70 -11.58 -9.08 -25.53
N SER A 71 -10.49 -8.77 -26.19
CA SER A 71 -9.27 -8.35 -25.53
C SER A 71 -9.47 -7.02 -24.79
N ALA A 72 -10.27 -6.11 -25.33
CA ALA A 72 -10.60 -4.85 -24.68
C ALA A 72 -11.45 -5.07 -23.42
N LEU A 73 -12.42 -5.99 -23.45
CA LEU A 73 -13.28 -6.34 -22.33
C LEU A 73 -12.46 -7.01 -21.19
N THR A 74 -11.63 -7.99 -21.54
CA THR A 74 -10.75 -8.68 -20.59
C THR A 74 -9.77 -7.71 -19.92
N ASN A 75 -9.16 -6.82 -20.71
CA ASN A 75 -8.27 -5.79 -20.19
C ASN A 75 -9.01 -4.79 -19.27
N ALA A 76 -10.26 -4.46 -19.57
CA ALA A 76 -11.06 -3.59 -18.72
C ALA A 76 -11.32 -4.23 -17.35
N ILE A 77 -11.65 -5.53 -17.31
CA ILE A 77 -11.83 -6.28 -16.05
C ILE A 77 -10.52 -6.37 -15.27
N ALA A 78 -9.41 -6.76 -15.91
CA ALA A 78 -8.11 -6.85 -15.26
C ALA A 78 -7.70 -5.49 -14.64
N ARG A 79 -8.00 -4.39 -15.35
CA ARG A 79 -7.78 -3.03 -14.86
C ARG A 79 -8.67 -2.71 -13.66
N ALA A 80 -9.94 -3.14 -13.67
CA ALA A 80 -10.86 -2.93 -12.56
C ALA A 80 -10.40 -3.66 -11.29
N PHE A 81 -9.95 -4.91 -11.41
CA PHE A 81 -9.35 -5.66 -10.30
C PHE A 81 -8.08 -4.97 -9.76
N SER A 82 -7.20 -4.52 -10.65
CA SER A 82 -6.00 -3.78 -10.23
C SER A 82 -6.33 -2.51 -9.45
N VAL A 83 -7.36 -1.76 -9.86
CA VAL A 83 -7.83 -0.57 -9.15
C VAL A 83 -8.40 -0.96 -7.79
N LYS A 84 -9.21 -2.02 -7.73
CA LYS A 84 -9.82 -2.49 -6.47
C LYS A 84 -8.76 -2.95 -5.47
N ILE A 85 -7.76 -3.70 -5.90
CA ILE A 85 -6.63 -4.10 -5.04
C ILE A 85 -5.88 -2.87 -4.49
N GLN A 86 -5.63 -1.86 -5.33
CA GLN A 86 -5.00 -0.61 -4.87
C GLN A 86 -5.84 0.12 -3.81
N GLN A 87 -7.17 0.14 -3.97
CA GLN A 87 -8.08 0.71 -2.98
C GLN A 87 -8.01 -0.03 -1.64
N GLU A 88 -8.04 -1.36 -1.68
CA GLU A 88 -7.98 -2.19 -0.48
C GLU A 88 -6.63 -2.02 0.25
N VAL A 89 -5.52 -2.04 -0.49
CA VAL A 89 -4.18 -1.78 0.08
C VAL A 89 -4.13 -0.41 0.76
N TYR A 90 -4.68 0.61 0.11
CA TYR A 90 -4.71 1.95 0.68
C TYR A 90 -5.60 2.02 1.94
N ALA A 91 -6.77 1.37 1.92
CA ALA A 91 -7.65 1.29 3.07
C ALA A 91 -6.98 0.58 4.26
N GLN A 92 -6.23 -0.50 3.98
CA GLN A 92 -5.46 -1.20 5.01
C GLN A 92 -4.34 -0.33 5.62
N LEU A 93 -3.63 0.45 4.80
CA LEU A 93 -2.64 1.40 5.30
C LEU A 93 -3.26 2.47 6.21
N LEU A 94 -4.43 2.99 5.84
CA LEU A 94 -5.16 3.96 6.68
C LEU A 94 -5.60 3.33 8.01
N SER A 95 -6.12 2.11 7.96
CA SER A 95 -6.53 1.36 9.15
C SER A 95 -5.34 1.10 10.07
N ALA A 96 -4.21 0.69 9.52
CA ALA A 96 -2.98 0.44 10.25
C ALA A 96 -2.47 1.70 10.97
N ALA A 97 -2.52 2.88 10.33
CA ALA A 97 -2.13 4.13 10.98
C ALA A 97 -3.03 4.49 12.18
N ASN A 98 -4.31 4.10 12.13
CA ASN A 98 -5.23 4.31 13.23
C ASN A 98 -5.03 3.31 14.38
N SER A 99 -4.43 2.15 14.11
CA SER A 99 -4.17 1.12 15.12
C SER A 99 -2.90 1.35 15.94
N ILE A 100 -2.05 2.33 15.57
CA ILE A 100 -0.88 2.70 16.38
C ILE A 100 -1.33 3.15 17.77
N PRO A 101 -0.77 2.58 18.86
CA PRO A 101 -1.15 2.93 20.23
C PRO A 101 -1.04 4.42 20.51
N ALA A 102 -2.03 4.97 21.21
CA ALA A 102 -2.11 6.42 21.48
C ALA A 102 -0.87 6.97 22.20
N SER A 103 -0.22 6.15 23.05
CA SER A 103 0.97 6.52 23.82
C SER A 103 2.19 6.88 22.96
N ILE A 104 2.35 6.23 21.80
CA ILE A 104 3.49 6.41 20.90
C ILE A 104 3.09 7.11 19.59
N ARG A 105 1.80 7.28 19.35
CA ARG A 105 1.25 7.78 18.08
C ARG A 105 1.83 9.13 17.68
N SER A 106 2.06 10.02 18.62
CA SER A 106 2.63 11.36 18.36
C SER A 106 4.06 11.31 17.79
N GLY A 107 4.78 10.21 18.00
CA GLY A 107 6.11 9.99 17.45
C GLY A 107 6.10 9.46 16.01
N PHE A 108 4.97 8.94 15.53
CA PHE A 108 4.86 8.29 14.22
C PHE A 108 3.80 8.92 13.32
N VAL A 109 2.85 9.67 13.87
CA VAL A 109 1.78 10.31 13.09
C VAL A 109 1.80 11.81 13.34
N GLY A 110 2.01 12.56 12.27
CA GLY A 110 2.02 14.02 12.29
C GLY A 110 1.01 14.62 11.31
N THR A 111 0.71 15.90 11.53
CA THR A 111 -0.14 16.68 10.65
C THR A 111 0.36 18.13 10.59
N GLY A 112 0.25 18.75 9.44
CA GLY A 112 0.61 20.14 9.26
C GLY A 112 0.93 20.52 7.83
N VAL A 113 1.08 21.82 7.60
CA VAL A 113 1.64 22.34 6.36
C VAL A 113 3.15 22.14 6.39
N LEU A 114 3.71 21.49 5.37
CA LEU A 114 5.17 21.33 5.29
C LEU A 114 5.85 22.67 5.03
N GLY A 115 6.75 23.01 5.90
CA GLY A 115 7.54 24.25 5.85
C GLY A 115 8.59 24.29 6.96
N SER A 116 9.36 25.35 7.05
CA SER A 116 10.45 25.48 8.04
C SER A 116 9.98 25.25 9.49
N ALA A 117 8.77 25.67 9.84
CA ALA A 117 8.22 25.51 11.18
C ALA A 117 7.85 24.07 11.55
N THR A 118 7.61 23.22 10.58
CA THR A 118 7.19 21.81 10.78
C THR A 118 8.26 20.80 10.36
N LYS A 119 9.42 21.30 9.89
CA LYS A 119 10.53 20.47 9.42
C LYS A 119 11.00 19.52 10.53
N ASP A 120 11.31 20.05 11.70
CA ASP A 120 11.82 19.27 12.83
C ASP A 120 10.85 18.16 13.26
N ALA A 121 9.53 18.43 13.22
CA ALA A 121 8.52 17.44 13.56
C ALA A 121 8.42 16.34 12.49
N PHE A 122 8.57 16.69 11.21
CA PHE A 122 8.59 15.72 10.12
C PHE A 122 9.84 14.84 10.16
N ASP A 123 11.00 15.46 10.37
CA ASP A 123 12.29 14.76 10.49
C ASP A 123 12.35 13.85 11.71
N ALA A 124 11.72 14.28 12.83
CA ALA A 124 11.59 13.43 14.01
C ALA A 124 10.80 12.14 13.74
N ILE A 125 9.73 12.21 12.93
CA ILE A 125 8.98 11.00 12.53
C ILE A 125 9.86 10.08 11.68
N ILE A 126 10.61 10.61 10.72
CA ILE A 126 11.55 9.82 9.91
C ILE A 126 12.55 9.11 10.81
N SER A 127 13.22 9.85 11.68
CA SER A 127 14.21 9.32 12.62
C SER A 127 13.63 8.27 13.57
N ASN A 128 12.39 8.47 14.06
CA ASN A 128 11.73 7.51 14.93
C ASN A 128 11.44 6.19 14.18
N VAL A 129 11.00 6.27 12.91
CA VAL A 129 10.76 5.08 12.10
C VAL A 129 12.06 4.35 11.79
N GLU A 130 13.13 5.07 11.47
CA GLU A 130 14.47 4.49 11.23
C GLU A 130 15.00 3.79 12.48
N THR A 131 14.93 4.48 13.62
CA THR A 131 15.40 3.95 14.91
C THR A 131 14.60 2.74 15.37
N ALA A 132 13.26 2.81 15.24
CA ALA A 132 12.39 1.72 15.67
C ALA A 132 12.50 0.46 14.80
N ASN A 133 12.91 0.60 13.54
CA ASN A 133 13.05 -0.53 12.62
C ASN A 133 14.51 -0.90 12.32
N GLU A 134 15.48 -0.17 12.87
CA GLU A 134 16.91 -0.32 12.60
C GLU A 134 17.23 -0.40 11.08
N SER A 135 16.48 0.35 10.28
CA SER A 135 16.54 0.29 8.80
C SER A 135 16.32 1.64 8.17
N THR A 136 16.81 1.80 6.94
CA THR A 136 16.51 2.96 6.11
C THR A 136 15.01 3.03 5.80
N VAL A 137 14.51 4.23 5.53
CA VAL A 137 13.10 4.46 5.20
C VAL A 137 12.91 4.95 3.78
N VAL A 138 11.69 4.81 3.30
CA VAL A 138 11.22 5.34 2.01
C VAL A 138 9.97 6.15 2.26
N ILE A 139 9.89 7.33 1.67
CA ILE A 139 8.69 8.16 1.72
C ILE A 139 7.83 7.87 0.50
N LEU A 140 6.61 7.42 0.75
CA LEU A 140 5.60 7.12 -0.27
C LEU A 140 4.54 8.21 -0.29
N GLY A 141 4.14 8.62 -1.47
CA GLY A 141 3.06 9.59 -1.62
C GLY A 141 2.63 9.77 -3.07
N THR A 142 1.52 10.44 -3.26
CA THR A 142 1.12 10.87 -4.60
C THR A 142 2.04 11.99 -5.08
N LYS A 143 2.12 12.19 -6.40
CA LYS A 143 2.94 13.28 -6.98
C LYS A 143 2.62 14.64 -6.35
N THR A 144 1.34 14.92 -6.06
CA THR A 144 0.89 16.15 -5.43
C THR A 144 1.39 16.29 -4.00
N ALA A 145 1.33 15.20 -3.22
CA ALA A 145 1.83 15.18 -1.85
C ALA A 145 3.37 15.33 -1.80
N LEU A 146 4.08 14.59 -2.65
CA LEU A 146 5.55 14.66 -2.72
C LEU A 146 6.08 16.03 -3.16
N LYS A 147 5.34 16.75 -4.02
CA LYS A 147 5.69 18.13 -4.37
C LYS A 147 5.75 19.10 -3.17
N LYS A 148 4.95 18.82 -2.13
CA LYS A 148 4.95 19.65 -0.92
C LYS A 148 6.26 19.53 -0.12
N LEU A 149 7.01 18.43 -0.29
CA LEU A 149 8.33 18.27 0.32
C LEU A 149 9.35 19.26 -0.22
N ASN A 150 9.12 19.86 -1.41
CA ASN A 150 9.99 20.91 -1.93
C ASN A 150 10.08 22.12 -0.97
N ALA A 151 9.04 22.37 -0.17
CA ALA A 151 9.01 23.47 0.79
C ALA A 151 9.92 23.24 2.02
N LEU A 152 10.27 21.97 2.32
CA LEU A 152 11.19 21.62 3.40
C LEU A 152 12.65 21.66 2.96
N SER A 153 12.90 21.51 1.66
CA SER A 153 14.24 21.43 1.11
C SER A 153 14.73 22.81 0.70
N ASP A 154 15.85 23.26 1.28
CA ASP A 154 16.53 24.44 0.76
C ASP A 154 17.24 24.09 -0.56
N VAL A 155 16.65 24.55 -1.65
CA VAL A 155 17.16 24.30 -3.01
C VAL A 155 18.47 25.04 -3.30
N ASN A 156 18.82 26.08 -2.52
CA ASN A 156 19.92 26.97 -2.85
C ASN A 156 21.31 26.33 -2.78
N TRP A 157 21.51 25.36 -1.90
CA TRP A 157 22.79 24.65 -1.76
C TRP A 157 22.85 23.27 -2.36
N ARG A 158 21.84 22.90 -3.15
CA ARG A 158 21.87 21.67 -3.97
C ARG A 158 22.73 21.85 -5.20
N ALA A 159 23.34 20.74 -5.66
CA ALA A 159 24.10 20.73 -6.92
C ALA A 159 23.20 21.15 -8.10
N GLU A 160 23.79 21.81 -9.11
CA GLU A 160 23.09 22.33 -10.29
C GLU A 160 22.31 21.21 -11.02
N SER A 161 22.89 20.01 -11.15
CA SER A 161 22.24 18.84 -11.75
C SER A 161 20.95 18.43 -11.03
N LEU A 162 20.93 18.50 -9.70
CA LEU A 162 19.73 18.20 -8.91
C LEU A 162 18.65 19.27 -9.04
N LYS A 163 19.03 20.52 -9.30
CA LYS A 163 18.09 21.61 -9.60
C LYS A 163 17.43 21.42 -10.96
N GLU A 164 18.18 20.95 -11.96
CA GLU A 164 17.62 20.58 -13.27
C GLU A 164 16.60 19.44 -13.15
N ASP A 165 16.92 18.39 -12.40
CA ASP A 165 15.99 17.27 -12.15
C ASP A 165 14.70 17.74 -11.48
N VAL A 166 14.78 18.64 -10.51
CA VAL A 166 13.61 19.26 -9.88
C VAL A 166 12.82 20.11 -10.88
N SER A 167 13.51 20.83 -11.77
CA SER A 167 12.86 21.62 -12.81
C SER A 167 12.08 20.74 -13.80
N HIS A 168 12.60 19.58 -14.18
CA HIS A 168 11.95 18.65 -15.09
C HIS A 168 10.83 17.84 -14.44
N SER A 169 11.07 17.30 -13.25
CA SER A 169 10.12 16.44 -12.54
C SER A 169 9.08 17.23 -11.74
N GLY A 170 9.40 18.46 -11.38
CA GLY A 170 8.61 19.31 -10.49
C GLY A 170 8.62 18.85 -9.02
N ARG A 171 9.49 17.91 -8.64
CA ARG A 171 9.68 17.42 -7.28
C ARG A 171 11.13 17.02 -7.03
N ILE A 172 11.54 17.00 -5.77
CA ILE A 172 12.82 16.44 -5.35
C ILE A 172 12.82 14.92 -5.54
N GLY A 173 13.96 14.35 -5.88
CA GLY A 173 14.14 12.89 -6.03
C GLY A 173 14.36 12.20 -4.69
N ASP A 174 15.03 12.87 -3.77
CA ASP A 174 15.35 12.42 -2.41
C ASP A 174 15.13 13.55 -1.40
N TYR A 175 14.87 13.20 -0.17
CA TYR A 175 14.76 14.10 0.96
C TYR A 175 15.76 13.70 2.04
N GLU A 176 16.81 14.48 2.22
CA GLU A 176 17.89 14.24 3.20
C GLU A 176 18.42 12.78 3.19
N GLY A 177 18.65 12.24 1.99
CA GLY A 177 19.08 10.85 1.80
C GLY A 177 17.97 9.80 1.81
N THR A 178 16.75 10.21 2.10
CA THR A 178 15.57 9.32 2.07
C THR A 178 14.96 9.27 0.68
N THR A 179 14.81 8.08 0.12
CA THR A 179 14.24 7.89 -1.22
C THR A 179 12.75 8.23 -1.25
N LEU A 180 12.32 8.97 -2.27
CA LEU A 180 10.92 9.30 -2.51
C LEU A 180 10.33 8.40 -3.59
N MET A 181 9.26 7.67 -3.26
CA MET A 181 8.54 6.83 -4.20
C MET A 181 7.15 7.37 -4.48
N GLU A 182 6.83 7.49 -5.76
CA GLU A 182 5.52 7.95 -6.20
C GLU A 182 4.51 6.81 -6.27
N ILE A 183 3.35 7.02 -5.67
CA ILE A 183 2.19 6.16 -5.87
C ILE A 183 1.38 6.75 -7.04
N PRO A 184 1.20 6.00 -8.15
CA PRO A 184 0.44 6.50 -9.28
C PRO A 184 -1.00 6.77 -8.89
N GLN A 185 -1.47 7.99 -9.15
CA GLN A 185 -2.82 8.43 -8.85
C GLN A 185 -3.78 8.06 -9.98
N ARG A 186 -5.01 7.72 -9.60
CA ARG A 186 -6.12 7.48 -10.52
C ARG A 186 -7.39 8.14 -9.98
N PHE A 187 -8.36 8.36 -10.86
CA PHE A 187 -9.71 8.73 -10.45
C PHE A 187 -10.56 7.49 -10.20
N THR A 188 -11.53 7.60 -9.31
CA THR A 188 -12.49 6.53 -9.01
C THR A 188 -13.37 6.19 -10.21
N SER A 189 -13.66 7.17 -11.06
CA SER A 189 -14.45 7.05 -12.27
C SER A 189 -13.94 8.01 -13.34
N LYS A 190 -14.30 7.77 -14.60
CA LYS A 190 -14.04 8.72 -15.70
C LYS A 190 -14.88 9.99 -15.62
N THR A 191 -16.02 9.93 -14.95
CA THR A 191 -16.97 11.03 -14.80
C THR A 191 -16.81 11.76 -13.47
N ASP A 192 -16.10 11.18 -12.52
CA ASP A 192 -15.84 11.75 -11.21
C ASP A 192 -14.34 12.00 -11.02
N LEU A 193 -13.97 13.25 -10.76
CA LEU A 193 -12.60 13.66 -10.54
C LEU A 193 -12.10 13.39 -9.11
N THR A 194 -12.83 12.58 -8.35
CA THR A 194 -12.40 12.17 -7.02
C THR A 194 -11.18 11.27 -7.12
N PRO A 195 -10.03 11.65 -6.52
CA PRO A 195 -8.82 10.85 -6.55
C PRO A 195 -8.99 9.57 -5.73
N LEU A 196 -8.45 8.47 -6.23
CA LEU A 196 -8.50 7.17 -5.58
C LEU A 196 -7.73 7.16 -4.26
N ILE A 197 -6.59 7.85 -4.24
CA ILE A 197 -5.68 7.96 -3.10
C ILE A 197 -5.69 9.41 -2.63
N ASP A 198 -5.78 9.61 -1.32
CA ASP A 198 -5.76 10.94 -0.72
C ASP A 198 -4.42 11.64 -1.00
N ASN A 199 -4.49 12.80 -1.65
CA ASN A 199 -3.32 13.61 -1.99
C ASN A 199 -2.71 14.35 -0.80
N THR A 200 -3.31 14.22 0.38
CA THR A 200 -2.85 14.89 1.60
C THR A 200 -1.97 14.02 2.49
N LYS A 201 -1.72 12.77 2.11
CA LYS A 201 -1.00 11.82 2.96
C LYS A 201 0.35 11.44 2.38
N LEU A 202 1.35 11.47 3.27
CA LEU A 202 2.68 10.92 3.05
C LEU A 202 2.88 9.74 4.01
N TRP A 203 3.47 8.67 3.51
CA TRP A 203 3.76 7.47 4.26
C TRP A 203 5.26 7.26 4.36
N ILE A 204 5.75 7.01 5.56
CA ILE A 204 7.16 6.76 5.83
C ILE A 204 7.28 5.29 6.20
N LEU A 205 7.78 4.48 5.28
CA LEU A 205 7.86 3.03 5.42
C LEU A 205 9.31 2.58 5.48
N PRO A 206 9.64 1.56 6.29
CA PRO A 206 10.98 0.99 6.28
C PRO A 206 11.27 0.31 4.94
N ALA A 207 12.46 0.59 4.37
CA ALA A 207 12.84 0.18 3.01
C ALA A 207 13.43 -1.23 2.95
N SER A 208 14.20 -1.60 3.96
CA SER A 208 14.96 -2.85 3.97
C SER A 208 14.34 -3.84 4.95
N GLN A 209 13.36 -4.61 4.47
CA GLN A 209 12.74 -5.63 5.31
C GLN A 209 12.65 -6.96 4.61
N THR A 210 13.12 -7.99 5.30
CA THR A 210 12.89 -9.38 4.93
C THR A 210 11.41 -9.70 5.02
N ASP A 211 10.70 -9.10 6.00
CA ASP A 211 9.27 -9.24 6.17
C ASP A 211 8.51 -8.00 5.70
N LYS A 212 7.75 -8.14 4.63
CA LYS A 212 7.04 -7.02 4.01
C LYS A 212 5.75 -6.71 4.77
N PHE A 213 5.57 -5.45 5.09
CA PHE A 213 4.46 -4.91 5.88
C PHE A 213 3.07 -5.24 5.32
N ILE A 214 2.88 -5.21 3.99
CA ILE A 214 1.61 -5.53 3.36
C ILE A 214 1.67 -6.96 2.85
N LYS A 215 0.75 -7.79 3.32
CA LYS A 215 0.56 -9.17 2.90
C LYS A 215 -0.68 -9.26 2.02
N VAL A 216 -0.51 -9.93 0.89
CA VAL A 216 -1.60 -10.20 -0.06
C VAL A 216 -1.68 -11.71 -0.24
N VAL A 217 -2.84 -12.26 0.02
CA VAL A 217 -3.12 -13.68 -0.14
C VAL A 217 -4.12 -13.83 -1.27
N ASP A 218 -3.77 -14.60 -2.26
CA ASP A 218 -4.63 -14.97 -3.37
C ASP A 218 -5.03 -16.44 -3.20
N VAL A 219 -6.32 -16.73 -3.25
CA VAL A 219 -6.85 -18.05 -2.89
C VAL A 219 -7.55 -18.67 -4.10
N GLY A 220 -7.07 -19.83 -4.51
CA GLY A 220 -7.57 -20.54 -5.67
C GLY A 220 -7.12 -19.94 -7.00
N GLU A 221 -7.77 -20.36 -8.06
CA GLU A 221 -7.54 -19.83 -9.41
C GLU A 221 -8.57 -18.74 -9.74
N THR A 222 -8.23 -17.88 -10.69
CA THR A 222 -9.19 -16.94 -11.26
C THR A 222 -10.18 -17.72 -12.12
N GLU A 223 -11.45 -17.72 -11.73
CA GLU A 223 -12.53 -18.35 -12.49
C GLU A 223 -13.01 -17.37 -13.55
N ILE A 224 -13.13 -17.83 -14.77
CA ILE A 224 -13.59 -17.06 -15.93
C ILE A 224 -14.71 -17.84 -16.57
N ASP A 225 -15.92 -17.29 -16.52
CA ASP A 225 -17.10 -17.88 -17.12
C ASP A 225 -17.60 -16.99 -18.26
N GLU A 226 -17.83 -17.63 -19.40
CA GLU A 226 -18.49 -17.04 -20.55
C GLU A 226 -19.91 -17.53 -20.61
N ILE A 227 -20.88 -16.64 -20.43
CA ILE A 227 -22.30 -16.96 -20.43
C ILE A 227 -22.95 -16.27 -21.62
N THR A 228 -23.48 -17.05 -22.52
CA THR A 228 -24.34 -16.54 -23.60
C THR A 228 -25.79 -16.71 -23.16
N GLU A 229 -26.43 -15.66 -22.69
CA GLU A 229 -27.85 -15.66 -22.37
C GLU A 229 -28.65 -15.41 -23.64
N LYS A 230 -29.38 -16.42 -24.09
CA LYS A 230 -30.44 -16.24 -25.06
C LYS A 230 -31.70 -15.80 -24.33
N GLY A 231 -32.04 -14.54 -24.47
CA GLY A 231 -33.25 -13.99 -23.88
C GLY A 231 -34.51 -14.55 -24.54
N GLU A 232 -35.10 -15.58 -23.97
CA GLU A 232 -36.45 -16.09 -24.38
C GLU A 232 -37.61 -15.35 -23.71
N GLU A 233 -37.35 -14.46 -22.75
CA GLU A 233 -38.43 -13.70 -22.11
C GLU A 233 -38.69 -12.39 -22.86
N HIS A 234 -39.85 -12.28 -23.43
CA HIS A 234 -40.46 -11.09 -24.08
C HIS A 234 -40.19 -10.86 -25.55
N GLY A 235 -39.80 -11.85 -26.36
CA GLY A 235 -39.78 -11.72 -27.80
C GLY A 235 -38.77 -10.70 -28.35
N ARG A 236 -37.79 -10.35 -27.59
CA ARG A 236 -36.61 -9.56 -27.97
C ARG A 236 -35.38 -10.48 -28.01
N TRP A 237 -34.79 -10.59 -29.16
CA TRP A 237 -33.52 -11.29 -29.38
C TRP A 237 -32.35 -10.36 -28.99
N ASP A 238 -32.27 -10.03 -27.69
CA ASP A 238 -31.10 -9.32 -27.17
C ASP A 238 -30.11 -10.41 -26.70
N ASP A 239 -29.38 -10.96 -27.67
CA ASP A 239 -28.27 -11.87 -27.38
C ASP A 239 -27.15 -11.07 -26.72
N ILE A 240 -27.04 -11.15 -25.42
CA ILE A 240 -25.97 -10.54 -24.63
C ILE A 240 -24.92 -11.61 -24.32
N MET A 241 -23.69 -11.37 -24.76
CA MET A 241 -22.57 -12.17 -24.30
C MET A 241 -22.09 -11.59 -22.97
N LYS A 242 -22.09 -12.40 -21.94
CA LYS A 242 -21.69 -12.04 -20.57
C LYS A 242 -20.36 -12.70 -20.24
N PHE A 243 -19.44 -11.92 -19.76
CA PHE A 243 -18.14 -12.38 -19.33
C PHE A 243 -18.01 -12.11 -17.84
N GLU A 244 -17.92 -13.16 -17.04
CA GLU A 244 -17.78 -13.07 -15.60
C GLU A 244 -16.39 -13.52 -15.17
N VAL A 245 -15.76 -12.74 -14.33
CA VAL A 245 -14.45 -13.07 -13.74
C VAL A 245 -14.60 -13.01 -12.22
N GLN A 246 -14.20 -14.07 -11.55
CA GLN A 246 -14.20 -14.16 -10.10
C GLN A 246 -12.80 -14.49 -9.59
N ARG A 247 -12.41 -13.82 -8.51
CA ARG A 247 -11.12 -14.02 -7.85
C ARG A 247 -11.28 -13.87 -6.34
N SER A 248 -10.67 -14.76 -5.57
CA SER A 248 -10.69 -14.70 -4.12
C SER A 248 -9.34 -14.20 -3.62
N TYR A 249 -9.33 -13.08 -2.90
CA TYR A 249 -8.11 -12.56 -2.30
C TYR A 249 -8.37 -11.88 -0.96
N GLY A 250 -7.31 -11.80 -0.15
CA GLY A 250 -7.29 -11.07 1.11
C GLY A 250 -6.08 -10.16 1.19
N ILE A 251 -6.24 -9.00 1.81
CA ILE A 251 -5.18 -8.04 2.01
C ILE A 251 -5.18 -7.63 3.48
N SER A 252 -4.01 -7.68 4.12
CA SER A 252 -3.84 -7.22 5.48
C SER A 252 -2.47 -6.58 5.68
N THR A 253 -2.38 -5.77 6.72
CA THR A 253 -1.12 -5.22 7.20
C THR A 253 -0.78 -5.89 8.52
N ILE A 254 0.42 -6.47 8.62
CA ILE A 254 0.90 -7.07 9.86
C ILE A 254 1.79 -6.04 10.55
N LEU A 255 1.37 -5.61 11.73
CA LEU A 255 2.03 -4.58 12.52
C LEU A 255 3.17 -5.18 13.37
N GLY A 256 4.09 -5.91 12.75
CA GLY A 256 5.34 -6.30 13.40
C GLY A 256 6.37 -5.17 13.45
N ARG A 257 6.10 -4.04 12.76
CA ARG A 257 7.05 -2.96 12.59
C ARG A 257 6.37 -1.60 12.56
N TYR A 258 7.11 -0.57 12.95
CA TYR A 258 6.61 0.80 12.99
C TYR A 258 6.73 1.48 11.63
N PHE A 259 5.76 2.30 11.33
CA PHE A 259 5.77 3.16 10.15
C PHE A 259 5.22 4.54 10.51
N GLY A 260 5.56 5.53 9.69
CA GLY A 260 5.14 6.90 9.90
C GLY A 260 4.07 7.35 8.91
N GLN A 261 3.25 8.29 9.32
CA GLN A 261 2.30 8.99 8.47
C GLN A 261 2.35 10.49 8.75
N TRP A 262 2.42 11.27 7.66
CA TRP A 262 2.20 12.72 7.75
C TRP A 262 0.96 13.11 6.96
N THR A 263 0.07 13.86 7.59
CA THR A 263 -1.12 14.41 6.93
C THR A 263 -0.91 15.88 6.63
N LEU A 264 -0.89 16.21 5.34
CA LEU A 264 -0.77 17.58 4.86
C LEU A 264 -2.07 18.33 5.15
N SER A 265 -2.00 19.40 5.92
CA SER A 265 -3.11 20.33 6.04
C SER A 265 -3.03 21.36 4.91
N ASN A 266 -4.18 21.77 4.41
CA ASN A 266 -4.26 22.90 3.50
C ASN A 266 -3.93 24.16 4.30
N GLY A 267 -2.89 24.87 3.89
CA GLY A 267 -2.52 26.16 4.43
C GLY A 267 -3.49 27.25 4.00
#